data_8bab1c8b41d13d3c5f75392f9dfe40c1
#
_entry.id   8bab1c8b41d13d3c5f75392f9dfe40c1
#
_cell.length_a   1.000
_cell.length_b   1.000
_cell.length_c   1.000
_cell.angle_alpha   90.00
_cell.angle_beta   90.00
_cell.angle_gamma   90.00
#
_symmetry.space_group_name_H-M   'P 1'
#
loop_
_entity.id
_entity.type
_entity.pdbx_description
1 polymer ?
#
loop_
_entity_poly.entity_id
_entity_poly.type
_entity_poly.pdbx_seq_one_letter_code
_entity_poly.pdbx_strand_id
1 'polypeptide(L)'
;MSPKPVNFVRSTAGLEPVDVIYRRIDDLFLDPEAFRPDSALGVPGLLRAWKAGNVALANAPGAGVADDKVVYAFVPEIINYYLGEEPLIANVPTYRCLYPDECEYVLGNLAE
;
A
#
# COMPACT_ATOMS: atom_id res chain seq x y z
N MET A 1 24.74 -7.46 -24.21
CA MET A 1 23.76 -7.68 -23.13
C MET A 1 24.30 -6.93 -21.93
N SER A 2 23.80 -5.75 -21.58
CA SER A 2 24.24 -5.03 -20.37
C SER A 2 23.89 -5.89 -19.16
N PRO A 3 24.79 -6.01 -18.18
CA PRO A 3 24.48 -6.73 -16.94
C PRO A 3 23.29 -6.04 -16.29
N LYS A 4 22.28 -6.83 -15.90
CA LYS A 4 21.15 -6.30 -15.14
C LYS A 4 21.71 -5.72 -13.85
N PRO A 5 21.34 -4.47 -13.48
CA PRO A 5 21.69 -3.97 -12.16
C PRO A 5 21.07 -4.92 -11.13
N VAL A 6 21.90 -5.46 -10.27
CA VAL A 6 21.49 -6.42 -9.25
C VAL A 6 21.23 -5.64 -7.97
N ASN A 7 20.08 -5.83 -7.36
CA ASN A 7 19.76 -5.25 -6.08
C ASN A 7 20.32 -6.13 -4.97
N PHE A 8 20.92 -5.51 -3.96
CA PHE A 8 21.52 -6.22 -2.84
C PHE A 8 20.99 -5.71 -1.52
N VAL A 9 20.78 -6.61 -0.59
CA VAL A 9 20.63 -6.31 0.83
C VAL A 9 21.96 -6.50 1.53
N ARG A 10 22.26 -5.65 2.49
CA ARG A 10 23.43 -5.83 3.35
C ARG A 10 23.02 -6.62 4.59
N SER A 11 23.51 -7.85 4.69
CA SER A 11 23.40 -8.69 5.87
C SER A 11 24.69 -8.71 6.67
N THR A 12 24.71 -9.41 7.79
CA THR A 12 25.95 -9.67 8.57
C THR A 12 26.92 -10.57 7.81
N ALA A 13 26.43 -11.34 6.84
CA ALA A 13 27.25 -12.20 5.98
C ALA A 13 27.81 -11.46 4.75
N GLY A 14 27.34 -10.24 4.47
CA GLY A 14 27.77 -9.43 3.33
C GLY A 14 26.62 -8.92 2.48
N LEU A 15 26.89 -8.72 1.19
CA LEU A 15 25.89 -8.30 0.21
C LEU A 15 25.23 -9.53 -0.41
N GLU A 16 23.91 -9.58 -0.31
CA GLU A 16 23.11 -10.67 -0.87
C GLU A 16 22.12 -10.14 -1.91
N PRO A 17 21.94 -10.81 -3.07
CA PRO A 17 20.98 -10.38 -4.08
C PRO A 17 19.56 -10.51 -3.55
N VAL A 18 18.67 -9.58 -4.01
CA VAL A 18 17.26 -9.55 -3.60
C VAL A 18 16.38 -9.56 -4.84
N ASP A 19 15.49 -10.52 -4.94
CA ASP A 19 14.52 -10.63 -6.01
C ASP A 19 13.18 -9.98 -5.68
N VAL A 20 12.78 -10.01 -4.40
CA VAL A 20 11.50 -9.47 -3.92
C VAL A 20 11.71 -8.67 -2.64
N ILE A 21 11.08 -7.50 -2.58
CA ILE A 21 11.04 -6.66 -1.38
C ILE A 21 9.58 -6.54 -0.94
N TYR A 22 9.27 -7.06 0.25
CA TYR A 22 8.02 -6.78 0.93
C TYR A 22 8.17 -5.50 1.74
N ARG A 23 7.41 -4.46 1.37
CA ARG A 23 7.50 -3.16 2.03
C ARG A 23 6.35 -2.92 3.01
N ARG A 24 6.65 -2.14 4.04
CA ARG A 24 5.67 -1.65 5.02
C ARG A 24 5.84 -0.15 5.31
N ILE A 25 6.51 0.58 4.42
CA ILE A 25 6.66 2.03 4.54
C ILE A 25 5.76 2.73 3.52
N ASP A 26 5.35 3.93 3.84
CA ASP A 26 4.58 4.79 2.96
C ASP A 26 5.34 5.11 1.67
N ASP A 27 4.61 5.28 0.57
CA ASP A 27 5.18 5.55 -0.75
C ASP A 27 6.09 6.78 -0.76
N LEU A 28 5.73 7.83 -0.04
CA LEU A 28 6.50 9.07 0.02
C LEU A 28 7.91 8.87 0.60
N PHE A 29 8.11 7.85 1.41
CA PHE A 29 9.41 7.54 2.03
C PHE A 29 10.18 6.43 1.32
N LEU A 30 9.61 5.80 0.31
CA LEU A 30 10.14 4.58 -0.31
C LEU A 30 11.44 4.79 -1.08
N ASP A 31 11.55 5.89 -1.82
CA ASP A 31 12.72 6.21 -2.65
C ASP A 31 12.97 7.72 -2.66
N PRO A 32 14.05 8.21 -2.03
CA PRO A 32 14.36 9.64 -1.99
C PRO A 32 14.70 10.24 -3.36
N GLU A 33 15.06 9.44 -4.37
CA GLU A 33 15.27 9.94 -5.73
C GLU A 33 13.94 10.22 -6.46
N ALA A 34 12.85 9.58 -6.04
CA ALA A 34 11.56 9.66 -6.73
C ALA A 34 10.50 10.44 -5.95
N PHE A 35 10.61 10.47 -4.62
CA PHE A 35 9.62 11.07 -3.72
C PHE A 35 10.27 12.12 -2.81
N ARG A 36 10.25 11.90 -1.50
CA ARG A 36 10.82 12.84 -0.53
C ARG A 36 12.34 12.73 -0.46
N PRO A 37 13.10 13.76 -0.88
CA PRO A 37 14.57 13.70 -0.89
C PRO A 37 15.20 13.65 0.51
N ASP A 38 14.45 14.01 1.55
CA ASP A 38 14.84 13.96 2.95
C ASP A 38 14.53 12.61 3.63
N SER A 39 14.02 11.63 2.88
CA SER A 39 13.71 10.32 3.44
C SER A 39 14.98 9.54 3.80
N ALA A 40 15.13 9.24 5.10
CA ALA A 40 16.15 8.34 5.61
C ALA A 40 15.68 6.87 5.72
N LEU A 41 14.38 6.61 5.45
CA LEU A 41 13.79 5.28 5.55
C LEU A 41 13.83 4.51 4.24
N GLY A 42 13.91 5.23 3.13
CA GLY A 42 13.87 4.67 1.79
C GLY A 42 15.23 4.28 1.24
N VAL A 43 15.19 3.64 0.08
CA VAL A 43 16.40 3.21 -0.65
C VAL A 43 16.51 4.01 -1.95
N PRO A 44 17.58 4.83 -2.11
CA PRO A 44 17.78 5.59 -3.33
C PRO A 44 17.84 4.69 -4.57
N GLY A 45 17.05 5.00 -5.59
CA GLY A 45 17.02 4.27 -6.85
C GLY A 45 16.20 2.98 -6.83
N LEU A 46 15.46 2.70 -5.77
CA LEU A 46 14.61 1.51 -5.67
C LEU A 46 13.56 1.48 -6.79
N LEU A 47 12.88 2.60 -7.06
CA LEU A 47 11.89 2.67 -8.14
C LEU A 47 12.50 2.51 -9.52
N ARG A 48 13.73 2.97 -9.73
CA ARG A 48 14.46 2.77 -10.98
C ARG A 48 14.77 1.27 -11.18
N ALA A 49 15.19 0.58 -10.13
CA ALA A 49 15.45 -0.86 -10.15
C ALA A 49 14.17 -1.68 -10.40
N TRP A 50 13.08 -1.31 -9.74
CA TRP A 50 11.77 -1.93 -9.95
C TRP A 50 11.23 -1.73 -11.37
N LYS A 51 11.26 -0.50 -11.89
CA LYS A 51 10.86 -0.20 -13.29
C LYS A 51 11.70 -0.95 -14.31
N ALA A 52 12.96 -1.22 -14.01
CA ALA A 52 13.84 -2.01 -14.86
C ALA A 52 13.58 -3.53 -14.77
N GLY A 53 12.65 -3.97 -13.90
CA GLY A 53 12.33 -5.38 -13.71
C GLY A 53 13.40 -6.18 -12.97
N ASN A 54 14.26 -5.50 -12.19
CA ASN A 54 15.35 -6.14 -11.47
C ASN A 54 14.95 -6.64 -10.07
N VAL A 55 13.86 -6.11 -9.53
CA VAL A 55 13.30 -6.48 -8.24
C VAL A 55 11.78 -6.37 -8.31
N ALA A 56 11.07 -7.28 -7.66
CA ALA A 56 9.63 -7.14 -7.42
C ALA A 56 9.37 -6.39 -6.10
N LEU A 57 8.34 -5.54 -6.09
CA LEU A 57 7.86 -4.92 -4.86
C LEU A 57 6.52 -5.54 -4.49
N ALA A 58 6.45 -6.17 -3.34
CA ALA A 58 5.19 -6.58 -2.73
C ALA A 58 4.61 -5.39 -1.97
N ASN A 59 3.33 -5.13 -2.20
CA ASN A 59 2.61 -3.88 -2.06
C ASN A 59 3.15 -2.83 -3.06
N ALA A 60 2.53 -2.81 -4.24
CA ALA A 60 2.94 -1.92 -5.33
C ALA A 60 2.92 -0.44 -4.89
N PRO A 61 3.88 0.37 -5.36
CA PRO A 61 3.80 1.83 -5.21
C PRO A 61 2.48 2.36 -5.78
N GLY A 62 1.83 3.29 -5.08
CA GLY A 62 0.52 3.83 -5.44
C GLY A 62 -0.66 3.05 -4.85
N ALA A 63 -0.43 1.93 -4.17
CA ALA A 63 -1.49 1.15 -3.53
C ALA A 63 -2.06 1.77 -2.25
N GLY A 64 -1.52 2.89 -1.79
CA GLY A 64 -1.95 3.57 -0.55
C GLY A 64 -3.43 3.96 -0.53
N VAL A 65 -4.03 4.18 -1.69
CA VAL A 65 -5.48 4.42 -1.80
C VAL A 65 -6.31 3.22 -1.33
N ALA A 66 -5.79 2.00 -1.49
CA ALA A 66 -6.45 0.79 -1.04
C ALA A 66 -6.35 0.58 0.49
N ASP A 67 -5.40 1.25 1.13
CA ASP A 67 -5.22 1.24 2.58
C ASP A 67 -6.09 2.28 3.30
N ASP A 68 -6.74 3.17 2.54
CA ASP A 68 -7.59 4.22 3.09
C ASP A 68 -8.89 3.61 3.63
N LYS A 69 -9.19 3.89 4.89
CA LYS A 69 -10.40 3.39 5.56
C LYS A 69 -11.69 3.93 4.96
N VAL A 70 -11.65 5.09 4.32
CA VAL A 70 -12.80 5.61 3.57
C VAL A 70 -13.07 4.72 2.37
N VAL A 71 -12.03 4.34 1.62
CA VAL A 71 -12.16 3.39 0.50
C VAL A 71 -12.66 2.03 0.99
N TYR A 72 -12.16 1.56 2.14
CA TYR A 72 -12.59 0.31 2.74
C TYR A 72 -14.12 0.27 2.99
N ALA A 73 -14.71 1.38 3.42
CA ALA A 73 -16.16 1.47 3.64
C ALA A 73 -16.98 1.23 2.36
N PHE A 74 -16.40 1.49 1.18
CA PHE A 74 -17.05 1.29 -0.11
C PHE A 74 -16.74 -0.05 -0.76
N VAL A 75 -15.87 -0.88 -0.19
CA VAL A 75 -15.45 -2.14 -0.83
C VAL A 75 -16.62 -3.07 -1.19
N PRO A 76 -17.66 -3.26 -0.35
CA PRO A 76 -18.82 -4.07 -0.74
C PRO A 76 -19.53 -3.51 -1.97
N GLU A 77 -19.75 -2.21 -2.02
CA GLU A 77 -20.39 -1.53 -3.16
C GLU A 77 -19.53 -1.65 -4.43
N ILE A 78 -18.21 -1.55 -4.30
CA ILE A 78 -17.26 -1.71 -5.40
C ILE A 78 -17.29 -3.15 -5.96
N ILE A 79 -17.30 -4.15 -5.10
CA ILE A 79 -17.40 -5.56 -5.49
C ILE A 79 -18.71 -5.80 -6.25
N ASN A 80 -19.82 -5.35 -5.71
CA ASN A 80 -21.12 -5.50 -6.37
C ASN A 80 -21.15 -4.76 -7.71
N TYR A 81 -20.62 -3.54 -7.78
CA TYR A 81 -20.62 -2.76 -9.01
C TYR A 81 -19.79 -3.41 -10.14
N TYR A 82 -18.57 -3.90 -9.85
CA TYR A 82 -17.68 -4.43 -10.87
C TYR A 82 -17.88 -5.92 -11.16
N LEU A 83 -18.28 -6.71 -10.17
CA LEU A 83 -18.39 -8.16 -10.30
C LEU A 83 -19.85 -8.64 -10.33
N GLY A 84 -20.81 -7.82 -9.89
CA GLY A 84 -22.21 -8.23 -9.74
C GLY A 84 -22.42 -9.27 -8.63
N GLU A 85 -21.49 -9.33 -7.67
CA GLU A 85 -21.46 -10.34 -6.62
C GLU A 85 -21.51 -9.68 -5.24
N GLU A 86 -21.90 -10.47 -4.24
CA GLU A 86 -21.76 -10.10 -2.84
C GLU A 86 -20.36 -10.49 -2.32
N PRO A 87 -19.77 -9.70 -1.38
CA PRO A 87 -18.49 -10.03 -0.80
C PRO A 87 -18.49 -11.42 -0.15
N LEU A 88 -17.50 -12.26 -0.48
CA LEU A 88 -17.32 -13.58 0.16
C LEU A 88 -16.89 -13.44 1.62
N ILE A 89 -16.18 -12.37 1.97
CA ILE A 89 -15.76 -12.05 3.33
C ILE A 89 -16.46 -10.75 3.71
N ALA A 90 -17.20 -10.79 4.81
CA ALA A 90 -17.89 -9.61 5.30
C ALA A 90 -16.90 -8.54 5.75
N ASN A 91 -17.14 -7.29 5.37
CA ASN A 91 -16.42 -6.16 5.94
C ASN A 91 -16.81 -5.94 7.40
N VAL A 92 -15.87 -5.41 8.18
CA VAL A 92 -16.21 -4.84 9.48
C VAL A 92 -17.15 -3.65 9.24
N PRO A 93 -18.29 -3.55 9.97
CA PRO A 93 -19.19 -2.42 9.85
C PRO A 93 -18.42 -1.11 9.98
N THR A 94 -18.53 -0.26 8.97
CA THR A 94 -17.78 0.99 8.88
C THR A 94 -18.75 2.10 8.50
N TYR A 95 -18.89 3.09 9.37
CA TYR A 95 -19.82 4.19 9.23
C TYR A 95 -19.13 5.42 8.68
N ARG A 96 -19.77 6.05 7.70
CA ARG A 96 -19.24 7.24 7.02
C ARG A 96 -19.91 8.49 7.61
N CYS A 97 -19.30 9.05 8.64
CA CYS A 97 -19.86 10.23 9.34
C CYS A 97 -19.99 11.48 8.46
N LEU A 98 -19.67 11.39 7.18
CA LEU A 98 -20.03 12.39 6.18
C LEU A 98 -21.54 12.43 5.93
N TYR A 99 -22.22 11.31 6.09
CA TYR A 99 -23.68 11.20 5.96
C TYR A 99 -24.34 11.43 7.30
N PRO A 100 -25.37 12.32 7.38
CA PRO A 100 -25.96 12.72 8.65
C PRO A 100 -26.53 11.56 9.47
N ASP A 101 -27.19 10.59 8.82
CA ASP A 101 -27.80 9.41 9.42
C ASP A 101 -26.74 8.46 10.04
N GLU A 102 -25.67 8.20 9.31
CA GLU A 102 -24.56 7.40 9.84
C GLU A 102 -23.83 8.12 10.99
N CYS A 103 -23.67 9.44 10.89
CA CYS A 103 -23.08 10.25 11.94
C CYS A 103 -23.95 10.25 13.22
N GLU A 104 -25.26 10.43 13.09
CA GLU A 104 -26.19 10.37 14.22
C GLU A 104 -26.16 9.01 14.91
N TYR A 105 -26.14 7.92 14.12
CA TYR A 105 -26.01 6.57 14.65
C TYR A 105 -24.72 6.41 15.48
N VAL A 106 -23.58 6.81 14.93
CA VAL A 106 -22.28 6.70 15.63
C VAL A 106 -22.26 7.50 16.92
N LEU A 107 -22.73 8.76 16.87
CA LEU A 107 -22.78 9.63 18.05
C LEU A 107 -23.71 9.08 19.14
N GLY A 108 -24.81 8.44 18.75
CA GLY A 108 -25.74 7.80 19.66
C GLY A 108 -25.24 6.52 20.34
N ASN A 109 -24.21 5.87 19.75
CA ASN A 109 -23.71 4.57 20.20
C ASN A 109 -22.22 4.57 20.61
N LEU A 110 -21.65 5.72 20.94
CA LEU A 110 -20.23 5.84 21.30
C LEU A 110 -19.83 5.09 22.57
N ALA A 111 -20.78 4.66 23.39
CA ALA A 111 -20.53 3.96 24.67
C ALA A 111 -20.55 2.43 24.54
N GLU A 112 -20.86 1.91 23.37
CA GLU A 112 -20.87 0.46 23.04
C GLU A 112 -19.58 0.07 22.31
#